data_a5657c8bd1394ac9fc034e5c88798f8f
#
_entry.id   a5657c8bd1394ac9fc034e5c88798f8f
#
_cell.length_a   1.000
_cell.length_b   1.000
_cell.length_c   1.000
_cell.angle_alpha   90.00
_cell.angle_beta   90.00
_cell.angle_gamma   90.00
#
_symmetry.space_group_name_H-M   'P 1'
#
loop_
_entity.id
_entity.type
_entity.pdbx_description
1 polymer ?
#
loop_
_entity_poly.entity_id
_entity_poly.type
_entity_poly.pdbx_seq_one_letter_code
_entity_poly.pdbx_strand_id
1 'polypeptide(L)'
;MFADKFLDNALLYPAEHFHGVLAWDIFDYLDAQLLPRVMDTVYSMLRPGGAVLSLFHSRTPERFCRYRIADTQTFELLPASTLSVHARVFQNREILDIFGKFRSSKTFVGRDQVREGLFLK
;
A
#
# COMPACT_ATOMS: atom_id res chain seq x y z
N MET A 1 11.28 19.34 3.75
CA MET A 1 10.93 18.57 2.55
C MET A 1 9.55 17.97 2.67
N PHE A 2 8.88 17.77 1.55
CA PHE A 2 7.54 17.20 1.52
C PHE A 2 7.46 15.84 2.24
N ALA A 3 8.44 14.96 2.01
CA ALA A 3 8.48 13.62 2.62
C ALA A 3 8.52 13.69 4.16
N ASP A 4 9.31 14.60 4.72
CA ASP A 4 9.38 14.76 6.17
C ASP A 4 8.06 15.27 6.74
N LYS A 5 7.45 16.26 6.09
CA LYS A 5 6.14 16.78 6.51
C LYS A 5 5.05 15.71 6.42
N PHE A 6 5.07 14.89 5.36
CA PHE A 6 4.11 13.82 5.20
C PHE A 6 4.23 12.79 6.33
N LEU A 7 5.46 12.34 6.62
CA LEU A 7 5.70 11.35 7.67
C LEU A 7 5.36 11.91 9.07
N ASP A 8 5.70 13.17 9.32
CA ASP A 8 5.46 13.80 10.61
C ASP A 8 3.99 14.09 10.87
N ASN A 9 3.19 14.33 9.84
CA ASN A 9 1.79 14.73 9.99
C ASN A 9 0.79 13.63 9.66
N ALA A 10 1.08 12.76 8.67
CA ALA A 10 0.13 11.77 8.18
C ALA A 10 0.28 10.40 8.84
N LEU A 11 1.50 10.05 9.27
CA LEU A 11 1.80 8.72 9.82
C LEU A 11 2.39 8.81 11.23
N LEU A 12 1.88 9.73 12.04
CA LEU A 12 2.35 9.95 13.39
C LEU A 12 1.60 9.05 14.40
N TYR A 13 1.95 7.78 14.42
CA TYR A 13 1.39 6.81 15.35
C TYR A 13 2.50 6.13 16.17
N PRO A 14 2.19 5.70 17.40
CA PRO A 14 3.15 4.94 18.20
C PRO A 14 3.58 3.64 17.52
N ALA A 15 4.75 3.14 17.90
CA ALA A 15 5.18 1.82 17.49
C ALA A 15 4.20 0.75 18.02
N GLU A 16 4.04 -0.31 17.25
CA GLU A 16 3.22 -1.47 17.63
C GLU A 16 1.78 -1.10 18.00
N HIS A 17 1.21 -0.12 17.29
CA HIS A 17 -0.12 0.41 17.58
C HIS A 17 -1.24 -0.36 16.86
N PHE A 18 -1.01 -0.79 15.63
CA PHE A 18 -2.04 -1.40 14.79
C PHE A 18 -1.86 -2.90 14.63
N HIS A 19 -3.00 -3.62 14.58
CA HIS A 19 -3.04 -5.04 14.22
C HIS A 19 -3.02 -5.26 12.71
N GLY A 20 -3.48 -4.28 11.94
CA GLY A 20 -3.53 -4.37 10.49
C GLY A 20 -3.53 -2.99 9.84
N VAL A 21 -3.03 -2.96 8.62
CA VAL A 21 -3.01 -1.76 7.78
C VAL A 21 -3.55 -2.12 6.42
N LEU A 22 -4.53 -1.36 5.95
CA LEU A 22 -5.04 -1.43 4.60
C LEU A 22 -4.38 -0.30 3.80
N ALA A 23 -3.39 -0.65 3.00
CA ALA A 23 -2.63 0.33 2.23
C ALA A 23 -3.23 0.57 0.84
N TRP A 24 -4.14 -0.31 0.40
CA TRP A 24 -4.70 -0.28 -0.95
C TRP A 24 -3.58 -0.15 -2.00
N ASP A 25 -3.72 0.76 -2.95
CA ASP A 25 -2.75 0.98 -4.02
C ASP A 25 -1.81 2.17 -3.78
N ILE A 26 -1.72 2.67 -2.56
CA ILE A 26 -0.92 3.86 -2.25
C ILE A 26 0.56 3.71 -2.64
N PHE A 27 1.12 2.51 -2.51
CA PHE A 27 2.54 2.28 -2.78
C PHE A 27 2.88 2.48 -4.26
N ASP A 28 1.93 2.27 -5.16
CA ASP A 28 2.12 2.50 -6.60
C ASP A 28 2.36 3.98 -6.93
N TYR A 29 1.92 4.89 -6.05
CA TYR A 29 1.98 6.33 -6.27
C TYR A 29 3.10 7.01 -5.48
N LEU A 30 3.84 6.28 -4.67
CA LEU A 30 4.96 6.82 -3.91
C LEU A 30 6.25 6.80 -4.73
N ASP A 31 7.05 7.87 -4.61
CA ASP A 31 8.33 7.90 -5.30
C ASP A 31 9.36 6.96 -4.63
N ALA A 32 10.48 6.75 -5.34
CA ALA A 32 11.51 5.82 -4.89
C ALA A 32 12.20 6.23 -3.58
N GLN A 33 12.15 7.51 -3.24
CA GLN A 33 12.75 8.01 -1.98
C GLN A 33 11.77 7.89 -0.82
N LEU A 34 10.50 8.18 -1.08
CA LEU A 34 9.46 8.18 -0.04
C LEU A 34 9.03 6.75 0.34
N LEU A 35 8.97 5.86 -0.63
CA LEU A 35 8.45 4.50 -0.43
C LEU A 35 9.16 3.73 0.70
N PRO A 36 10.50 3.66 0.77
CA PRO A 36 11.16 2.95 1.88
C PRO A 36 10.85 3.58 3.24
N ARG A 37 10.75 4.88 3.32
CA ARG A 37 10.45 5.58 4.58
C ARG A 37 9.02 5.32 5.04
N VAL A 38 8.06 5.34 4.13
CA VAL A 38 6.67 4.99 4.44
C VAL A 38 6.60 3.54 4.88
N MET A 39 7.30 2.65 4.19
CA MET A 39 7.32 1.21 4.54
C MET A 39 7.89 0.98 5.93
N ASP A 40 9.00 1.63 6.27
CA ASP A 40 9.61 1.50 7.60
C ASP A 40 8.66 2.00 8.69
N THR A 41 7.96 3.10 8.42
CA THR A 41 6.98 3.66 9.35
C THR A 41 5.78 2.72 9.52
N VAL A 42 5.24 2.18 8.44
CA VAL A 42 4.13 1.22 8.48
C VAL A 42 4.55 -0.03 9.26
N TYR A 43 5.74 -0.55 8.99
CA TYR A 43 6.27 -1.70 9.72
C TYR A 43 6.37 -1.43 11.22
N SER A 44 6.87 -0.25 11.59
CA SER A 44 7.01 0.15 13.00
C SER A 44 5.65 0.26 13.70
N MET A 45 4.65 0.78 13.02
CA MET A 45 3.29 0.94 13.58
C MET A 45 2.55 -0.38 13.77
N LEU A 46 2.97 -1.44 13.11
CA LEU A 46 2.33 -2.75 13.23
C LEU A 46 2.82 -3.47 14.48
N ARG A 47 1.88 -4.13 15.15
CA ARG A 47 2.20 -5.08 16.22
C ARG A 47 2.83 -6.34 15.64
N PRO A 48 3.69 -7.04 16.40
CA PRO A 48 4.14 -8.38 15.99
C PRO A 48 2.94 -9.28 15.69
N GLY A 49 2.97 -9.96 14.55
CA GLY A 49 1.83 -10.74 14.05
C GLY A 49 0.80 -9.93 13.28
N GLY A 50 0.96 -8.61 13.23
CA GLY A 50 0.10 -7.75 12.42
C GLY A 50 0.32 -7.91 10.93
N ALA A 51 -0.60 -7.41 10.13
CA ALA A 51 -0.59 -7.62 8.69
C ALA A 51 -0.80 -6.31 7.91
N VAL A 52 -0.21 -6.26 6.72
CA VAL A 52 -0.53 -5.23 5.70
C VAL A 52 -1.22 -5.92 4.55
N LEU A 53 -2.35 -5.38 4.13
CA LEU A 53 -2.98 -5.71 2.87
C LEU A 53 -2.75 -4.55 1.91
N SER A 54 -2.18 -4.85 0.75
CA SER A 54 -1.88 -3.85 -0.27
C SER A 54 -2.31 -4.35 -1.64
N LEU A 55 -2.65 -3.41 -2.51
CA LEU A 55 -2.99 -3.67 -3.90
C LEU A 55 -1.92 -3.04 -4.79
N PHE A 56 -1.49 -3.78 -5.80
CA PHE A 56 -0.54 -3.30 -6.78
C PHE A 56 -1.14 -3.47 -8.18
N HIS A 57 -1.06 -2.43 -8.98
CA HIS A 57 -1.50 -2.52 -10.37
C HIS A 57 -0.49 -3.32 -11.19
N SER A 58 -0.96 -4.32 -11.92
CA SER A 58 -0.12 -5.08 -12.85
C SER A 58 0.08 -4.39 -14.19
N ARG A 59 -0.72 -3.35 -14.45
CA ARG A 59 -0.58 -2.42 -15.57
C ARG A 59 -0.83 -1.01 -15.11
N THR A 60 -0.27 -0.02 -15.82
CA THR A 60 -0.56 1.39 -15.53
C THR A 60 -2.07 1.63 -15.62
N PRO A 61 -2.72 2.07 -14.53
CA PRO A 61 -4.15 2.34 -14.57
C PRO A 61 -4.46 3.54 -15.46
N GLU A 62 -5.56 3.46 -16.20
CA GLU A 62 -6.01 4.57 -17.04
C GLU A 62 -6.50 5.77 -16.23
N ARG A 63 -6.99 5.50 -15.03
CA ARG A 63 -7.57 6.50 -14.13
C ARG A 63 -7.14 6.24 -12.70
N PHE A 64 -6.97 7.32 -11.96
CA PHE A 64 -6.87 7.24 -10.51
C PHE A 64 -8.25 6.87 -9.95
N CYS A 65 -8.29 5.84 -9.11
CA CYS A 65 -9.52 5.38 -8.49
C CYS A 65 -9.45 5.53 -6.97
N ARG A 66 -10.60 5.79 -6.37
CA ARG A 66 -10.77 5.75 -4.92
C ARG A 66 -11.51 4.48 -4.54
N TYR A 67 -11.20 3.97 -3.36
CA TYR A 67 -11.87 2.80 -2.81
C TYR A 67 -12.80 3.24 -1.70
N ARG A 68 -14.01 2.69 -1.70
CA ARG A 68 -14.96 2.90 -0.63
C ARG A 68 -15.43 1.55 -0.08
N ILE A 69 -15.32 1.39 1.23
CA ILE A 69 -15.83 0.18 1.88
C ILE A 69 -17.35 0.35 2.04
N ALA A 70 -18.12 -0.50 1.36
CA ALA A 70 -19.57 -0.49 1.41
C ALA A 70 -20.10 -1.29 2.60
N ASP A 71 -19.50 -2.45 2.87
CA ASP A 71 -19.83 -3.32 3.99
C ASP A 71 -18.65 -4.23 4.33
N THR A 72 -18.85 -5.22 5.20
CA THR A 72 -17.79 -6.12 5.66
C THR A 72 -17.26 -7.07 4.58
N GLN A 73 -17.91 -7.15 3.45
CA GLN A 73 -17.55 -8.10 2.39
C GLN A 73 -17.30 -7.43 1.05
N THR A 74 -17.67 -6.16 0.88
CA THR A 74 -17.60 -5.48 -0.40
C THR A 74 -16.93 -4.11 -0.28
N PHE A 75 -16.15 -3.79 -1.29
CA PHE A 75 -15.68 -2.42 -1.51
C PHE A 75 -16.05 -2.00 -2.94
N GLU A 76 -16.18 -0.69 -3.13
CA GLU A 76 -16.50 -0.10 -4.42
C GLU A 76 -15.31 0.68 -4.95
N LEU A 77 -15.10 0.57 -6.26
CA LEU A 77 -14.11 1.33 -6.97
C LEU A 77 -14.79 2.56 -7.57
N LEU A 78 -14.40 3.74 -7.10
CA LEU A 78 -14.96 5.00 -7.57
C LEU A 78 -13.96 5.72 -8.46
N PRO A 79 -14.32 6.12 -9.69
CA PRO A 79 -13.43 6.94 -10.49
C PRO A 79 -13.24 8.29 -9.82
N ALA A 80 -11.98 8.67 -9.63
CA ALA A 80 -11.63 10.01 -9.18
C ALA A 80 -11.26 10.87 -10.39
N SER A 81 -11.68 12.12 -10.38
CA SER A 81 -11.37 13.05 -11.46
C SER A 81 -9.87 13.39 -11.50
N THR A 82 -9.28 13.27 -12.67
CA THR A 82 -8.19 14.10 -13.23
C THR A 82 -7.01 14.51 -12.33
N LEU A 83 -6.49 13.67 -11.49
CA LEU A 83 -5.13 13.85 -11.02
C LEU A 83 -4.21 13.12 -11.99
N SER A 84 -3.35 13.84 -12.67
CA SER A 84 -2.29 13.25 -13.48
C SER A 84 -1.19 12.73 -12.56
N VAL A 85 -1.51 11.70 -11.81
CA VAL A 85 -0.54 11.00 -10.97
C VAL A 85 -0.12 9.74 -11.71
N HIS A 86 1.18 9.60 -11.94
CA HIS A 86 1.72 8.42 -12.60
C HIS A 86 1.91 7.31 -11.57
N ALA A 87 1.15 6.23 -11.73
CA ALA A 87 1.36 5.02 -10.96
C ALA A 87 2.61 4.29 -11.47
N ARG A 88 3.40 3.75 -10.57
CA ARG A 88 4.48 2.80 -10.89
C ARG A 88 3.88 1.41 -10.96
N VAL A 89 4.37 0.60 -11.89
CA VAL A 89 4.00 -0.80 -11.98
C VAL A 89 5.15 -1.63 -11.42
N PHE A 90 4.93 -2.27 -10.28
CA PHE A 90 5.93 -3.12 -9.64
C PHE A 90 5.85 -4.55 -10.15
N GLN A 91 6.99 -5.14 -10.47
CA GLN A 91 7.09 -6.56 -10.69
C GLN A 91 7.03 -7.31 -9.35
N ASN A 92 6.66 -8.57 -9.38
CA ASN A 92 6.54 -9.38 -8.16
C ASN A 92 7.82 -9.37 -7.31
N ARG A 93 8.97 -9.44 -7.96
CA ARG A 93 10.27 -9.40 -7.29
C ARG A 93 10.46 -8.08 -6.53
N GLU A 94 10.10 -6.96 -7.14
CA GLU A 94 10.21 -5.65 -6.51
C GLU A 94 9.30 -5.54 -5.29
N ILE A 95 8.08 -6.09 -5.38
CA ILE A 95 7.13 -6.12 -4.25
C ILE A 95 7.73 -6.92 -3.09
N LEU A 96 8.29 -8.08 -3.36
CA LEU A 96 8.92 -8.91 -2.33
C LEU A 96 10.11 -8.21 -1.69
N ASP A 97 10.89 -7.45 -2.47
CA ASP A 97 12.01 -6.67 -1.94
C ASP A 97 11.54 -5.53 -1.03
N ILE A 98 10.47 -4.83 -1.42
CA ILE A 98 9.88 -3.75 -0.62
C ILE A 98 9.42 -4.27 0.75
N PHE A 99 8.81 -5.45 0.77
CA PHE A 99 8.30 -6.07 2.00
C PHE A 99 9.29 -7.08 2.61
N GLY A 100 10.57 -6.91 2.35
CA GLY A 100 11.61 -7.86 2.79
C GLY A 100 11.74 -8.02 4.30
N LYS A 101 11.33 -7.03 5.10
CA LYS A 101 11.33 -7.13 6.57
C LYS A 101 10.22 -8.03 7.11
N PHE A 102 9.17 -8.26 6.33
CA PHE A 102 8.02 -9.03 6.77
C PHE A 102 8.35 -10.52 6.80
N ARG A 103 7.84 -11.20 7.82
CA ARG A 103 8.10 -12.62 8.08
C ARG A 103 7.54 -13.52 6.98
N SER A 104 6.40 -13.17 6.42
CA SER A 104 5.78 -13.94 5.37
C SER A 104 5.00 -13.04 4.43
N SER A 105 4.83 -13.51 3.20
CA SER A 105 4.08 -12.79 2.17
C SER A 105 3.26 -13.76 1.35
N LYS A 106 2.06 -13.32 0.97
CA LYS A 106 1.21 -14.03 0.01
C LYS A 106 0.74 -13.02 -1.03
N THR A 107 0.85 -13.39 -2.29
CA THR A 107 0.38 -12.53 -3.38
C THR A 107 -0.63 -13.29 -4.23
N PHE A 108 -1.66 -12.59 -4.66
CA PHE A 108 -2.72 -13.13 -5.50
C PHE A 108 -2.92 -12.21 -6.70
N VAL A 109 -3.09 -12.80 -7.87
CA VAL A 109 -3.38 -12.04 -9.09
C VAL A 109 -4.89 -12.02 -9.30
N GLY A 110 -5.49 -10.85 -9.25
CA GLY A 110 -6.91 -10.65 -9.49
C GLY A 110 -7.23 -10.51 -10.99
N ARG A 111 -8.53 -10.55 -11.30
CA ARG A 111 -9.01 -10.42 -12.70
C ARG A 111 -8.84 -9.02 -13.26
N ASP A 112 -8.80 -8.00 -12.41
CA ASP A 112 -8.81 -6.59 -12.80
C ASP A 112 -7.40 -6.03 -12.98
N GLN A 113 -6.42 -6.88 -13.27
CA GLN A 113 -5.02 -6.49 -13.41
C GLN A 113 -4.48 -5.83 -12.15
N VAL A 114 -5.01 -6.27 -11.02
CA VAL A 114 -4.57 -5.86 -9.70
C VAL A 114 -4.01 -7.10 -8.98
N ARG A 115 -2.85 -6.94 -8.38
CA ARG A 115 -2.25 -7.96 -7.54
C ARG A 115 -2.50 -7.60 -6.08
N GLU A 116 -3.05 -8.53 -5.34
CA GLU A 116 -3.21 -8.39 -3.90
C GLU A 116 -2.00 -8.94 -3.18
N GLY A 117 -1.51 -8.23 -2.19
CA GLY A 117 -0.43 -8.68 -1.34
C GLY A 117 -0.81 -8.64 0.12
N LEU A 118 -0.63 -9.75 0.83
CA LEU A 118 -0.79 -9.85 2.27
C LEU A 118 0.57 -10.13 2.89
N PHE A 119 1.00 -9.25 3.79
CA PHE A 119 2.33 -9.31 4.41
C PHE A 119 2.20 -9.34 5.92
N LEU A 120 2.84 -10.31 6.56
CA LEU A 120 2.78 -10.51 8.00
C LEU A 120 4.08 -10.06 8.67
N LYS A 121 3.94 -9.25 9.70
CA LYS A 121 5.07 -8.83 10.53
C LYS A 121 5.52 -9.92 11.51
#